data_faa1038ad13a95c6c9e5b6eb74fd53c8
#
_entry.id   faa1038ad13a95c6c9e5b6eb74fd53c8
#
_cell.length_a   1.000
_cell.length_b   1.000
_cell.length_c   1.000
_cell.angle_alpha   90.00
_cell.angle_beta   90.00
_cell.angle_gamma   90.00
#
_symmetry.space_group_name_H-M   'P 1'
#
loop_
_entity.id
_entity.type
_entity.pdbx_description
1 polymer ?
#
loop_
_entity_poly.entity_id
_entity_poly.type
_entity_poly.pdbx_seq_one_letter_code
_entity_poly.pdbx_strand_id
1 'polypeptide(L)'
;MTDKKADSIYKSVVKYFEADKEIVKLKEMGFTVKETMELMNNFGKRVLELIDKNIYVLRDYVDFPKLDSIFLVNNDPEDDRRVDAAIIRAMKDLTFELGDIYLDKIEIVEELASRYNIFKNIDDNLKGLAKKREIMISNEDYYLMDDYLDELNNGVSIASLMSRDVKKINKFNDLIKLTEGELGITYNKEQKDAIKSALTNNVSIITGGPGTGKTTIIKGIIRLYSIYKKISYETVTREVCLLAPTG
;
A
#
# COMPACT_ATOMS: atom_id res chain seq x y z
N MET A 1 2.14 -7.98 36.90
CA MET A 1 3.62 -8.15 36.93
C MET A 1 4.11 -7.21 38.00
N THR A 2 4.82 -7.66 39.05
CA THR A 2 5.25 -6.77 40.14
C THR A 2 6.37 -5.86 39.65
N ASP A 3 6.39 -4.58 40.08
CA ASP A 3 7.39 -3.56 39.67
C ASP A 3 8.84 -4.05 39.82
N LYS A 4 9.14 -4.87 40.83
CA LYS A 4 10.45 -5.51 41.03
C LYS A 4 10.86 -6.45 39.88
N LYS A 5 9.90 -7.10 39.24
CA LYS A 5 10.17 -8.03 38.12
C LYS A 5 10.37 -7.24 36.80
N ALA A 6 9.64 -6.15 36.64
CA ALA A 6 9.83 -5.21 35.55
C ALA A 6 11.20 -4.51 35.62
N ASP A 7 11.61 -4.06 36.81
CA ASP A 7 12.92 -3.47 37.07
C ASP A 7 14.08 -4.44 36.85
N SER A 8 13.92 -5.71 37.26
CA SER A 8 14.93 -6.74 37.05
C SER A 8 15.11 -7.06 35.56
N ILE A 9 14.01 -7.16 34.83
CA ILE A 9 14.04 -7.38 33.38
C ILE A 9 14.67 -6.17 32.67
N TYR A 10 14.26 -4.95 33.04
CA TYR A 10 14.83 -3.72 32.51
C TYR A 10 16.35 -3.64 32.73
N LYS A 11 16.84 -3.88 33.96
CA LYS A 11 18.28 -3.90 34.29
C LYS A 11 19.04 -4.96 33.52
N SER A 12 18.46 -6.15 33.34
CA SER A 12 19.08 -7.24 32.55
C SER A 12 19.17 -6.89 31.07
N VAL A 13 18.11 -6.27 30.52
CA VAL A 13 18.06 -5.79 29.14
C VAL A 13 19.08 -4.69 28.95
N VAL A 14 19.13 -3.67 29.82
CA VAL A 14 20.10 -2.57 29.75
C VAL A 14 21.53 -3.09 29.81
N LYS A 15 21.84 -4.02 30.73
CA LYS A 15 23.17 -4.63 30.85
C LYS A 15 23.56 -5.45 29.60
N TYR A 16 22.61 -6.18 29.00
CA TYR A 16 22.82 -6.86 27.72
C TYR A 16 23.12 -5.87 26.59
N PHE A 17 22.37 -4.77 26.53
CA PHE A 17 22.55 -3.69 25.57
C PHE A 17 23.88 -2.94 25.72
N GLU A 18 24.41 -2.76 26.92
CA GLU A 18 25.68 -2.10 27.18
C GLU A 18 26.89 -2.98 26.82
N ALA A 19 26.70 -4.28 26.75
CA ALA A 19 27.78 -5.25 26.46
C ALA A 19 27.99 -5.53 24.97
N ASP A 20 27.05 -5.09 24.09
CA ASP A 20 27.13 -5.34 22.64
C ASP A 20 27.63 -4.08 21.90
N LYS A 21 28.78 -4.22 21.27
CA LYS A 21 29.48 -3.13 20.56
C LYS A 21 28.61 -2.52 19.45
N GLU A 22 27.83 -3.34 18.76
CA GLU A 22 26.96 -2.90 17.68
C GLU A 22 25.82 -2.03 18.22
N ILE A 23 25.26 -2.38 19.37
CA ILE A 23 24.19 -1.62 20.03
C ILE A 23 24.69 -0.26 20.49
N VAL A 24 25.90 -0.19 21.07
CA VAL A 24 26.50 1.07 21.50
C VAL A 24 26.70 1.98 20.30
N LYS A 25 27.28 1.47 19.21
CA LYS A 25 27.51 2.25 18.00
C LYS A 25 26.21 2.74 17.36
N LEU A 26 25.16 1.93 17.27
CA LEU A 26 23.87 2.35 16.75
C LEU A 26 23.28 3.50 17.59
N LYS A 27 23.40 3.45 18.91
CA LYS A 27 22.98 4.54 19.80
C LYS A 27 23.81 5.81 19.58
N GLU A 28 25.12 5.69 19.43
CA GLU A 28 26.02 6.84 19.12
C GLU A 28 25.66 7.48 17.78
N MET A 29 25.22 6.70 16.80
CA MET A 29 24.71 7.18 15.52
C MET A 29 23.32 7.84 15.64
N GLY A 30 22.67 7.79 16.82
CA GLY A 30 21.39 8.45 17.07
C GLY A 30 20.15 7.55 16.89
N PHE A 31 20.33 6.23 16.68
CA PHE A 31 19.17 5.32 16.63
C PHE A 31 18.51 5.20 18.01
N THR A 32 17.18 5.20 18.03
CA THR A 32 16.39 4.97 19.25
C THR A 32 16.54 3.53 19.73
N VAL A 33 16.19 3.26 20.98
CA VAL A 33 16.21 1.90 21.55
C VAL A 33 15.35 0.95 20.70
N LYS A 34 14.15 1.39 20.28
CA LYS A 34 13.24 0.59 19.44
C LYS A 34 13.88 0.23 18.10
N GLU A 35 14.38 1.22 17.38
CA GLU A 35 15.06 1.01 16.09
C GLU A 35 16.28 0.10 16.25
N THR A 36 17.11 0.34 17.27
CA THR A 36 18.28 -0.49 17.56
C THR A 36 17.90 -1.96 17.77
N MET A 37 16.83 -2.21 18.55
CA MET A 37 16.34 -3.58 18.76
C MET A 37 15.85 -4.23 17.47
N GLU A 38 15.10 -3.47 16.66
CA GLU A 38 14.56 -3.95 15.40
C GLU A 38 15.68 -4.24 14.38
N LEU A 39 16.66 -3.37 14.28
CA LEU A 39 17.83 -3.57 13.44
C LEU A 39 18.68 -4.78 13.88
N MET A 40 18.91 -4.94 15.19
CA MET A 40 19.63 -6.08 15.72
C MET A 40 18.88 -7.40 15.53
N ASN A 41 17.55 -7.40 15.64
CA ASN A 41 16.74 -8.59 15.38
C ASN A 41 16.78 -9.02 13.91
N ASN A 42 16.80 -8.08 12.98
CA ASN A 42 16.76 -8.37 11.54
C ASN A 42 18.16 -8.63 10.95
N PHE A 43 19.17 -7.90 11.38
CA PHE A 43 20.51 -7.91 10.76
C PHE A 43 21.61 -8.46 11.68
N GLY A 44 21.37 -8.52 13.00
CA GLY A 44 22.35 -8.95 13.98
C GLY A 44 23.63 -8.11 13.91
N LYS A 45 24.77 -8.75 14.13
CA LYS A 45 26.09 -8.09 14.10
C LYS A 45 26.52 -7.53 12.75
N ARG A 46 25.83 -7.94 11.66
CA ARG A 46 26.14 -7.42 10.31
C ARG A 46 25.57 -6.02 10.06
N VAL A 47 24.76 -5.48 10.98
CA VAL A 47 24.11 -4.18 10.80
C VAL A 47 25.11 -3.06 10.53
N LEU A 48 26.23 -3.01 11.25
CA LEU A 48 27.26 -1.99 11.06
C LEU A 48 27.94 -2.11 9.68
N GLU A 49 28.23 -3.33 9.23
CA GLU A 49 28.78 -3.56 7.89
C GLU A 49 27.80 -3.10 6.78
N LEU A 50 26.51 -3.32 6.98
CA LEU A 50 25.48 -2.85 6.05
C LEU A 50 25.41 -1.32 6.02
N ILE A 51 25.47 -0.67 7.19
CA ILE A 51 25.48 0.79 7.30
C ILE A 51 26.72 1.37 6.60
N ASP A 52 27.88 0.80 6.82
CA ASP A 52 29.13 1.26 6.18
C ASP A 52 29.09 1.15 4.65
N LYS A 53 28.44 0.10 4.13
CA LYS A 53 28.25 -0.07 2.69
C LYS A 53 27.18 0.88 2.15
N ASN A 54 26.01 0.87 2.74
CA ASN A 54 24.88 1.71 2.34
C ASN A 54 23.84 1.76 3.46
N ILE A 55 23.78 2.86 4.21
CA ILE A 55 22.81 3.03 5.30
C ILE A 55 21.34 2.94 4.83
N TYR A 56 21.06 3.26 3.57
CA TYR A 56 19.69 3.29 3.05
C TYR A 56 19.07 1.89 2.84
N VAL A 57 19.83 0.81 3.04
CA VAL A 57 19.27 -0.54 3.14
C VAL A 57 18.34 -0.69 4.36
N LEU A 58 18.43 0.23 5.32
CA LEU A 58 17.61 0.26 6.53
C LEU A 58 16.29 1.04 6.35
N ARG A 59 15.96 1.52 5.15
CA ARG A 59 14.80 2.40 4.86
C ARG A 59 13.44 1.79 5.20
N ASP A 60 13.34 0.47 5.31
CA ASP A 60 12.10 -0.21 5.70
C ASP A 60 11.91 -0.28 7.24
N TYR A 61 12.93 0.10 8.00
CA TYR A 61 12.97 0.06 9.47
C TYR A 61 13.14 1.43 10.09
N VAL A 62 13.72 2.37 9.35
CA VAL A 62 14.05 3.72 9.83
C VAL A 62 13.72 4.75 8.76
N ASP A 63 13.08 5.83 9.17
CA ASP A 63 12.66 6.90 8.26
C ASP A 63 13.82 7.54 7.50
N PHE A 64 13.60 7.81 6.21
CA PHE A 64 14.59 8.39 5.32
C PHE A 64 15.25 9.66 5.88
N PRO A 65 14.55 10.68 6.43
CA PRO A 65 15.18 11.89 6.94
C PRO A 65 16.24 11.61 8.02
N LYS A 66 16.02 10.59 8.83
CA LYS A 66 16.98 10.18 9.85
C LYS A 66 18.19 9.50 9.25
N LEU A 67 17.99 8.56 8.34
CA LEU A 67 19.10 7.90 7.63
C LEU A 67 19.93 8.92 6.85
N ASP A 68 19.27 9.85 6.19
CA ASP A 68 19.89 10.92 5.41
C ASP A 68 20.73 11.87 6.29
N SER A 69 20.21 12.25 7.45
CA SER A 69 20.96 13.07 8.41
C SER A 69 22.24 12.39 8.91
N ILE A 70 22.20 11.08 9.13
CA ILE A 70 23.39 10.31 9.55
C ILE A 70 24.37 10.19 8.38
N PHE A 71 23.88 9.92 7.17
CA PHE A 71 24.70 9.77 5.98
C PHE A 71 25.48 11.03 5.64
N LEU A 72 24.81 12.18 5.67
CA LEU A 72 25.36 13.49 5.28
C LEU A 72 26.45 14.01 6.23
N VAL A 73 26.64 13.41 7.40
CA VAL A 73 27.76 13.80 8.31
C VAL A 73 29.11 13.62 7.64
N ASN A 74 29.28 12.54 6.87
CA ASN A 74 30.58 12.14 6.34
C ASN A 74 30.60 11.82 4.83
N ASN A 75 29.49 12.04 4.12
CA ASN A 75 29.37 11.67 2.71
C ASN A 75 28.88 12.85 1.85
N ASP A 76 29.16 12.76 0.56
CA ASP A 76 28.75 13.74 -0.44
C ASP A 76 27.20 13.76 -0.55
N PRO A 77 26.57 14.95 -0.55
CA PRO A 77 25.14 15.08 -0.82
C PRO A 77 24.68 14.50 -2.16
N GLU A 78 25.55 14.40 -3.15
CA GLU A 78 25.24 13.83 -4.47
C GLU A 78 25.79 12.41 -4.67
N ASP A 79 26.17 11.71 -3.60
CA ASP A 79 26.54 10.29 -3.63
C ASP A 79 25.38 9.44 -4.20
N ASP A 80 25.69 8.54 -5.13
CA ASP A 80 24.68 7.72 -5.81
C ASP A 80 23.82 6.89 -4.87
N ARG A 81 24.33 6.44 -3.74
CA ARG A 81 23.57 5.70 -2.72
C ARG A 81 22.45 6.56 -2.13
N ARG A 82 22.76 7.84 -1.87
CA ARG A 82 21.79 8.82 -1.38
C ARG A 82 20.77 9.16 -2.46
N VAL A 83 21.25 9.42 -3.67
CA VAL A 83 20.38 9.78 -4.81
C VAL A 83 19.42 8.65 -5.13
N ASP A 84 19.89 7.40 -5.20
CA ASP A 84 19.04 6.23 -5.41
C ASP A 84 17.93 6.14 -4.33
N ALA A 85 18.29 6.31 -3.06
CA ALA A 85 17.35 6.25 -1.96
C ALA A 85 16.36 7.43 -1.95
N ALA A 86 16.85 8.64 -2.30
CA ALA A 86 16.01 9.83 -2.41
C ALA A 86 15.01 9.71 -3.57
N ILE A 87 15.40 9.12 -4.72
CA ILE A 87 14.49 8.85 -5.83
C ILE A 87 13.33 7.96 -5.36
N ILE A 88 13.64 6.83 -4.72
CA ILE A 88 12.61 5.91 -4.22
C ILE A 88 11.70 6.61 -3.20
N ARG A 89 12.27 7.44 -2.32
CA ARG A 89 11.50 8.17 -1.33
C ARG A 89 10.60 9.23 -1.99
N ALA A 90 11.13 10.02 -2.92
CA ALA A 90 10.39 11.01 -3.67
C ALA A 90 9.23 10.38 -4.45
N MET A 91 9.47 9.27 -5.12
CA MET A 91 8.42 8.54 -5.82
C MET A 91 7.31 8.07 -4.87
N LYS A 92 7.67 7.50 -3.70
CA LYS A 92 6.68 7.07 -2.69
C LYS A 92 5.83 8.23 -2.17
N ASP A 93 6.44 9.37 -1.90
CA ASP A 93 5.74 10.54 -1.37
C ASP A 93 4.82 11.14 -2.44
N LEU A 94 5.30 11.32 -3.69
CA LEU A 94 4.52 11.86 -4.79
C LEU A 94 3.33 10.96 -5.15
N THR A 95 3.53 9.66 -5.32
CA THR A 95 2.44 8.73 -5.64
C THR A 95 1.38 8.72 -4.55
N PHE A 96 1.78 8.83 -3.29
CA PHE A 96 0.84 8.94 -2.17
C PHE A 96 0.08 10.27 -2.16
N GLU A 97 0.77 11.40 -2.42
CA GLU A 97 0.17 12.75 -2.41
C GLU A 97 -0.77 12.96 -3.62
N LEU A 98 -0.38 12.52 -4.81
CA LEU A 98 -1.14 12.68 -6.04
C LEU A 98 -2.25 11.62 -6.20
N GLY A 99 -2.07 10.45 -5.61
CA GLY A 99 -2.94 9.29 -5.81
C GLY A 99 -2.70 8.57 -7.14
N ASP A 100 -1.57 8.85 -7.80
CA ASP A 100 -1.13 8.22 -9.03
C ASP A 100 -0.18 7.05 -8.71
N ILE A 101 -0.03 6.12 -9.66
CA ILE A 101 0.86 4.96 -9.52
C ILE A 101 2.12 5.08 -10.38
N TYR A 102 2.21 6.10 -11.21
CA TYR A 102 3.38 6.43 -12.02
C TYR A 102 3.64 7.93 -11.98
N LEU A 103 4.83 8.30 -12.32
CA LEU A 103 5.32 9.67 -12.36
C LEU A 103 6.08 9.91 -13.64
N ASP A 104 6.11 11.15 -14.12
CA ASP A 104 7.05 11.55 -15.14
C ASP A 104 8.43 11.90 -14.52
N LYS A 105 9.45 12.00 -15.35
CA LYS A 105 10.80 12.32 -14.89
C LYS A 105 10.90 13.73 -14.31
N ILE A 106 10.11 14.67 -14.80
CA ILE A 106 10.15 16.08 -14.39
C ILE A 106 9.67 16.17 -12.94
N GLU A 107 8.57 15.51 -12.60
CA GLU A 107 8.02 15.45 -11.23
C GLU A 107 9.07 14.92 -10.25
N ILE A 108 9.77 13.83 -10.61
CA ILE A 108 10.82 13.25 -9.77
C ILE A 108 11.99 14.25 -9.58
N VAL A 109 12.45 14.88 -10.66
CA VAL A 109 13.56 15.86 -10.61
C VAL A 109 13.19 17.08 -9.78
N GLU A 110 11.99 17.63 -9.95
CA GLU A 110 11.50 18.77 -9.17
C GLU A 110 11.40 18.45 -7.68
N GLU A 111 10.91 17.26 -7.33
CA GLU A 111 10.86 16.81 -5.95
C GLU A 111 12.25 16.64 -5.33
N LEU A 112 13.18 16.03 -6.08
CA LEU A 112 14.57 15.87 -5.64
C LEU A 112 15.25 17.22 -5.39
N ALA A 113 15.04 18.19 -6.27
CA ALA A 113 15.60 19.53 -6.13
C ALA A 113 14.99 20.27 -4.94
N SER A 114 13.65 20.24 -4.81
CA SER A 114 12.93 21.03 -3.81
C SER A 114 13.10 20.48 -2.38
N ARG A 115 12.99 19.17 -2.21
CA ARG A 115 12.96 18.53 -0.89
C ARG A 115 14.30 18.00 -0.42
N TYR A 116 15.15 17.57 -1.37
CA TYR A 116 16.42 16.91 -1.04
C TYR A 116 17.67 17.67 -1.45
N ASN A 117 17.52 18.84 -2.13
CA ASN A 117 18.63 19.64 -2.69
C ASN A 117 19.56 18.81 -3.61
N ILE A 118 18.99 17.91 -4.42
CA ILE A 118 19.69 17.11 -5.40
C ILE A 118 19.43 17.70 -6.78
N PHE A 119 20.49 18.15 -7.48
CA PHE A 119 20.40 18.85 -8.77
C PHE A 119 21.14 18.13 -9.90
N LYS A 120 21.78 17.01 -9.63
CA LYS A 120 22.50 16.24 -10.65
C LYS A 120 21.57 15.55 -11.64
N ASN A 121 22.11 15.17 -12.80
CA ASN A 121 21.41 14.29 -13.72
C ASN A 121 21.26 12.90 -13.10
N ILE A 122 20.02 12.41 -13.05
CA ILE A 122 19.64 11.13 -12.40
C ILE A 122 19.43 9.98 -13.39
N ASP A 123 19.74 10.16 -14.68
CA ASP A 123 19.46 9.14 -15.70
C ASP A 123 20.13 7.80 -15.42
N ASP A 124 21.36 7.82 -14.95
CA ASP A 124 22.09 6.58 -14.64
C ASP A 124 21.59 5.95 -13.33
N ASN A 125 21.15 6.76 -12.36
CA ASN A 125 20.50 6.28 -11.15
C ASN A 125 19.15 5.58 -11.47
N LEU A 126 18.31 6.20 -12.30
CA LEU A 126 17.03 5.62 -12.73
C LEU A 126 17.25 4.28 -13.48
N LYS A 127 18.21 4.24 -14.42
CA LYS A 127 18.59 2.98 -15.10
C LYS A 127 19.13 1.92 -14.11
N GLY A 128 19.92 2.35 -13.14
CA GLY A 128 20.46 1.50 -12.08
C GLY A 128 19.35 0.89 -11.22
N LEU A 129 18.39 1.71 -10.78
CA LEU A 129 17.24 1.28 -10.00
C LEU A 129 16.33 0.33 -10.79
N ALA A 130 16.13 0.59 -12.09
CA ALA A 130 15.38 -0.32 -12.96
C ALA A 130 16.07 -1.68 -13.10
N LYS A 131 17.41 -1.72 -13.25
CA LYS A 131 18.20 -2.97 -13.26
C LYS A 131 18.10 -3.74 -11.93
N LYS A 132 18.04 -3.02 -10.81
CA LYS A 132 17.83 -3.60 -9.47
C LYS A 132 16.38 -4.03 -9.23
N ARG A 133 15.46 -3.76 -10.15
CA ARG A 133 14.01 -4.00 -10.02
C ARG A 133 13.39 -3.26 -8.84
N GLU A 134 13.87 -2.08 -8.53
CA GLU A 134 13.26 -1.19 -7.54
C GLU A 134 12.21 -0.29 -8.19
N ILE A 135 12.40 0.04 -9.47
CA ILE A 135 11.43 0.75 -10.30
C ILE A 135 11.22 0.02 -11.63
N MET A 136 10.11 0.34 -12.28
CA MET A 136 9.82 -0.02 -13.67
C MET A 136 9.75 1.25 -14.51
N ILE A 137 10.33 1.21 -15.72
CA ILE A 137 10.24 2.28 -16.71
C ILE A 137 9.45 1.74 -17.90
N SER A 138 8.35 2.38 -18.23
CA SER A 138 7.47 2.01 -19.35
C SER A 138 6.97 3.26 -20.06
N ASN A 139 7.26 3.42 -21.34
CA ASN A 139 6.84 4.57 -22.15
C ASN A 139 7.16 5.95 -21.56
N GLU A 140 8.33 6.09 -20.94
CA GLU A 140 8.77 7.30 -20.21
C GLU A 140 8.07 7.54 -18.87
N ASP A 141 7.14 6.68 -18.44
CA ASP A 141 6.54 6.67 -17.12
C ASP A 141 7.38 5.82 -16.16
N TYR A 142 7.51 6.30 -14.92
CA TYR A 142 8.32 5.71 -13.85
C TYR A 142 7.41 5.22 -12.74
N TYR A 143 7.45 3.91 -12.48
CA TYR A 143 6.67 3.24 -11.44
C TYR A 143 7.57 2.75 -10.33
N LEU A 144 7.11 2.77 -9.10
CA LEU A 144 7.67 1.87 -8.09
C LEU A 144 7.36 0.42 -8.52
N MET A 145 8.30 -0.49 -8.34
CA MET A 145 8.15 -1.88 -8.83
C MET A 145 6.91 -2.57 -8.23
N ASP A 146 6.65 -2.36 -6.94
CA ASP A 146 5.51 -2.96 -6.25
C ASP A 146 4.18 -2.44 -6.83
N ASP A 147 4.05 -1.12 -7.04
CA ASP A 147 2.86 -0.50 -7.63
C ASP A 147 2.60 -1.00 -9.05
N TYR A 148 3.67 -1.11 -9.86
CA TYR A 148 3.57 -1.67 -11.21
C TYR A 148 3.08 -3.13 -11.22
N LEU A 149 3.63 -3.95 -10.32
CA LEU A 149 3.23 -5.35 -10.21
C LEU A 149 1.80 -5.49 -9.69
N ASP A 150 1.38 -4.65 -8.77
CA ASP A 150 0.02 -4.63 -8.24
C ASP A 150 -0.99 -4.24 -9.31
N GLU A 151 -0.70 -3.21 -10.12
CA GLU A 151 -1.56 -2.84 -11.26
C GLU A 151 -1.65 -3.97 -12.28
N LEU A 152 -0.52 -4.56 -12.67
CA LEU A 152 -0.47 -5.67 -13.60
C LEU A 152 -1.30 -6.87 -13.10
N ASN A 153 -1.10 -7.25 -11.83
CA ASN A 153 -1.83 -8.37 -11.21
C ASN A 153 -3.33 -8.09 -11.10
N ASN A 154 -3.71 -6.86 -10.78
CA ASN A 154 -5.10 -6.43 -10.77
C ASN A 154 -5.71 -6.50 -12.18
N GLY A 155 -5.00 -6.02 -13.19
CA GLY A 155 -5.42 -6.10 -14.59
C GLY A 155 -5.64 -7.54 -15.04
N VAL A 156 -4.68 -8.43 -14.77
CA VAL A 156 -4.78 -9.87 -15.08
C VAL A 156 -5.95 -10.51 -14.35
N SER A 157 -6.15 -10.20 -13.07
CA SER A 157 -7.23 -10.74 -12.26
C SER A 157 -8.60 -10.31 -12.78
N ILE A 158 -8.76 -9.03 -13.12
CA ILE A 158 -10.00 -8.48 -13.70
C ILE A 158 -10.26 -9.11 -15.06
N ALA A 159 -9.26 -9.22 -15.93
CA ALA A 159 -9.41 -9.86 -17.25
C ALA A 159 -9.83 -11.33 -17.10
N SER A 160 -9.24 -12.07 -16.16
CA SER A 160 -9.62 -13.44 -15.83
C SER A 160 -11.07 -13.54 -15.35
N LEU A 161 -11.53 -12.62 -14.50
CA LEU A 161 -12.93 -12.56 -14.07
C LEU A 161 -13.86 -12.28 -15.26
N MET A 162 -13.51 -11.31 -16.10
CA MET A 162 -14.31 -10.94 -17.28
C MET A 162 -14.44 -12.05 -18.32
N SER A 163 -13.44 -12.94 -18.42
CA SER A 163 -13.46 -14.08 -19.35
C SER A 163 -14.38 -15.23 -18.95
N ARG A 164 -14.92 -15.22 -17.72
CA ARG A 164 -15.84 -16.27 -17.24
C ARG A 164 -17.23 -16.10 -17.82
N ASP A 165 -17.98 -17.21 -17.89
CA ASP A 165 -19.36 -17.19 -18.35
C ASP A 165 -20.22 -16.23 -17.51
N VAL A 166 -21.04 -15.46 -18.20
CA VAL A 166 -21.96 -14.49 -17.58
C VAL A 166 -23.19 -15.20 -17.04
N LYS A 167 -23.56 -14.91 -15.82
CA LYS A 167 -24.73 -15.49 -15.16
C LYS A 167 -26.03 -14.84 -15.67
N LYS A 168 -27.00 -15.64 -16.05
CA LYS A 168 -28.35 -15.16 -16.38
C LYS A 168 -29.24 -15.23 -15.14
N ILE A 169 -29.88 -14.14 -14.78
CA ILE A 169 -30.90 -14.11 -13.74
C ILE A 169 -32.27 -14.12 -14.40
N ASN A 170 -32.97 -15.24 -14.28
CA ASN A 170 -34.34 -15.35 -14.75
C ASN A 170 -35.29 -14.58 -13.84
N LYS A 171 -36.34 -13.97 -14.40
CA LYS A 171 -37.38 -13.25 -13.64
C LYS A 171 -36.84 -12.09 -12.80
N PHE A 172 -35.84 -11.36 -13.30
CA PHE A 172 -35.25 -10.23 -12.59
C PHE A 172 -36.29 -9.21 -12.12
N ASN A 173 -37.30 -8.91 -12.97
CA ASN A 173 -38.37 -7.96 -12.63
C ASN A 173 -39.24 -8.42 -11.45
N ASP A 174 -39.42 -9.70 -11.27
CA ASP A 174 -40.17 -10.23 -10.13
C ASP A 174 -39.31 -10.19 -8.85
N LEU A 175 -38.04 -10.54 -8.98
CA LEU A 175 -37.08 -10.51 -7.87
C LEU A 175 -36.86 -9.08 -7.36
N ILE A 176 -36.71 -8.09 -8.25
CA ILE A 176 -36.53 -6.71 -7.83
C ILE A 176 -37.76 -6.14 -7.12
N LYS A 177 -38.96 -6.47 -7.57
CA LYS A 177 -40.21 -6.10 -6.87
C LYS A 177 -40.32 -6.70 -5.46
N LEU A 178 -39.92 -7.95 -5.29
CA LEU A 178 -39.86 -8.59 -3.97
C LEU A 178 -38.85 -7.87 -3.08
N THR A 179 -37.66 -7.56 -3.64
CA THR A 179 -36.62 -6.83 -2.93
C THR A 179 -37.09 -5.43 -2.50
N GLU A 180 -37.75 -4.69 -3.39
CA GLU A 180 -38.37 -3.39 -3.09
C GLU A 180 -39.37 -3.47 -1.96
N GLY A 181 -40.25 -4.46 -2.02
CA GLY A 181 -41.27 -4.69 -0.98
C GLY A 181 -40.69 -5.00 0.40
N GLU A 182 -39.66 -5.86 0.45
CA GLU A 182 -39.00 -6.22 1.72
C GLU A 182 -38.15 -5.11 2.33
N LEU A 183 -37.51 -4.30 1.49
CA LEU A 183 -36.68 -3.18 1.94
C LEU A 183 -37.47 -1.88 2.16
N GLY A 184 -38.75 -1.84 1.74
CA GLY A 184 -39.59 -0.65 1.84
C GLY A 184 -39.14 0.52 0.97
N ILE A 185 -38.47 0.24 -0.17
CA ILE A 185 -37.89 1.23 -1.08
C ILE A 185 -38.30 0.95 -2.52
N THR A 186 -38.26 1.97 -3.36
CA THR A 186 -38.46 1.85 -4.81
C THR A 186 -37.25 2.34 -5.53
N TYR A 187 -36.63 1.47 -6.36
CA TYR A 187 -35.48 1.82 -7.18
C TYR A 187 -35.92 2.51 -8.46
N ASN A 188 -35.18 3.56 -8.86
CA ASN A 188 -35.32 4.13 -10.19
C ASN A 188 -34.71 3.19 -11.25
N LYS A 189 -34.81 3.59 -12.53
CA LYS A 189 -34.35 2.75 -13.65
C LYS A 189 -32.85 2.48 -13.57
N GLU A 190 -32.06 3.53 -13.35
CA GLU A 190 -30.59 3.44 -13.31
C GLU A 190 -30.11 2.56 -12.14
N GLN A 191 -30.78 2.66 -10.99
CA GLN A 191 -30.48 1.81 -9.83
C GLN A 191 -30.84 0.33 -10.10
N LYS A 192 -31.97 0.06 -10.77
CA LYS A 192 -32.33 -1.30 -11.19
C LYS A 192 -31.33 -1.89 -12.19
N ASP A 193 -30.89 -1.08 -13.15
CA ASP A 193 -29.88 -1.48 -14.15
C ASP A 193 -28.54 -1.76 -13.47
N ALA A 194 -28.12 -0.94 -12.48
CA ALA A 194 -26.90 -1.17 -11.69
C ALA A 194 -26.99 -2.48 -10.87
N ILE A 195 -28.11 -2.73 -10.19
CA ILE A 195 -28.32 -3.98 -9.44
C ILE A 195 -28.27 -5.19 -10.40
N LYS A 196 -28.93 -5.09 -11.57
CA LYS A 196 -28.89 -6.14 -12.57
C LYS A 196 -27.47 -6.39 -13.06
N SER A 197 -26.75 -5.34 -13.44
CA SER A 197 -25.38 -5.42 -13.92
C SER A 197 -24.47 -6.10 -12.89
N ALA A 198 -24.54 -5.71 -11.63
CA ALA A 198 -23.73 -6.31 -10.57
C ALA A 198 -23.97 -7.80 -10.35
N LEU A 199 -25.17 -8.28 -10.63
CA LEU A 199 -25.56 -9.68 -10.42
C LEU A 199 -25.42 -10.56 -11.68
N THR A 200 -25.35 -9.95 -12.86
CA THR A 200 -25.21 -10.68 -14.13
C THR A 200 -23.82 -10.65 -14.71
N ASN A 201 -23.03 -9.61 -14.43
CA ASN A 201 -21.66 -9.48 -14.89
C ASN A 201 -20.67 -9.99 -13.83
N ASN A 202 -19.53 -10.46 -14.25
CA ASN A 202 -18.46 -10.92 -13.34
C ASN A 202 -17.69 -9.75 -12.71
N VAL A 203 -17.66 -8.59 -13.40
CA VAL A 203 -17.09 -7.32 -12.92
C VAL A 203 -18.08 -6.21 -13.25
N SER A 204 -18.37 -5.34 -12.31
CA SER A 204 -19.24 -4.17 -12.50
C SER A 204 -18.71 -2.99 -11.70
N ILE A 205 -18.73 -1.80 -12.29
CA ILE A 205 -18.37 -0.54 -11.65
C ILE A 205 -19.64 0.30 -11.52
N ILE A 206 -19.96 0.72 -10.30
CA ILE A 206 -21.10 1.57 -9.99
C ILE A 206 -20.59 2.92 -9.51
N THR A 207 -20.73 3.96 -10.33
CA THR A 207 -20.33 5.33 -10.03
C THR A 207 -21.54 6.21 -9.74
N GLY A 208 -21.31 7.34 -9.08
CA GLY A 208 -22.35 8.33 -8.80
C GLY A 208 -21.89 9.33 -7.75
N GLY A 209 -22.44 10.54 -7.80
CA GLY A 209 -22.17 11.59 -6.83
C GLY A 209 -22.64 11.27 -5.40
N PRO A 210 -22.36 12.15 -4.44
CA PRO A 210 -22.92 12.04 -3.08
C PRO A 210 -24.45 11.99 -3.13
N GLY A 211 -25.07 11.18 -2.27
CA GLY A 211 -26.54 11.10 -2.16
C GLY A 211 -27.28 10.35 -3.28
N THR A 212 -26.60 9.82 -4.31
CA THR A 212 -27.26 9.08 -5.42
C THR A 212 -27.79 7.70 -5.07
N GLY A 213 -27.63 7.27 -3.82
CA GLY A 213 -28.15 5.99 -3.33
C GLY A 213 -27.22 4.80 -3.55
N LYS A 214 -25.90 4.99 -3.71
CA LYS A 214 -24.94 3.87 -3.86
C LYS A 214 -25.07 2.80 -2.77
N THR A 215 -25.18 3.21 -1.51
CA THR A 215 -25.38 2.28 -0.37
C THR A 215 -26.74 1.56 -0.49
N THR A 216 -27.77 2.22 -0.98
CA THR A 216 -29.09 1.65 -1.23
C THR A 216 -29.04 0.59 -2.33
N ILE A 217 -28.25 0.84 -3.39
CA ILE A 217 -28.00 -0.15 -4.45
C ILE A 217 -27.27 -1.38 -3.89
N ILE A 218 -26.24 -1.21 -3.04
CA ILE A 218 -25.51 -2.32 -2.41
C ILE A 218 -26.48 -3.19 -1.56
N LYS A 219 -27.34 -2.56 -0.75
CA LYS A 219 -28.38 -3.28 -0.01
C LYS A 219 -29.30 -4.09 -0.93
N GLY A 220 -29.70 -3.50 -2.06
CA GLY A 220 -30.50 -4.17 -3.07
C GLY A 220 -29.81 -5.36 -3.71
N ILE A 221 -28.51 -5.22 -4.06
CA ILE A 221 -27.71 -6.31 -4.63
C ILE A 221 -27.66 -7.49 -3.66
N ILE A 222 -27.32 -7.24 -2.39
CA ILE A 222 -27.20 -8.29 -1.37
C ILE A 222 -28.55 -8.96 -1.14
N ARG A 223 -29.63 -8.18 -1.01
CA ARG A 223 -30.97 -8.75 -0.75
C ARG A 223 -31.50 -9.55 -1.93
N LEU A 224 -31.38 -9.01 -3.17
CA LEU A 224 -31.80 -9.73 -4.37
C LEU A 224 -30.99 -11.01 -4.56
N TYR A 225 -29.67 -10.97 -4.28
CA TYR A 225 -28.82 -12.16 -4.29
C TYR A 225 -29.33 -13.24 -3.32
N SER A 226 -29.66 -12.86 -2.08
CA SER A 226 -30.21 -13.75 -1.07
C SER A 226 -31.52 -14.41 -1.54
N ILE A 227 -32.47 -13.63 -2.08
CA ILE A 227 -33.73 -14.13 -2.62
C ILE A 227 -33.50 -15.07 -3.80
N TYR A 228 -32.65 -14.68 -4.75
CA TYR A 228 -32.32 -15.48 -5.93
C TYR A 228 -31.69 -16.83 -5.56
N LYS A 229 -30.76 -16.83 -4.60
CA LYS A 229 -30.10 -18.04 -4.10
C LYS A 229 -30.92 -18.84 -3.11
N LYS A 230 -32.05 -18.30 -2.61
CA LYS A 230 -32.86 -18.89 -1.57
C LYS A 230 -32.08 -19.20 -0.29
N ILE A 231 -31.19 -18.30 0.10
CA ILE A 231 -30.35 -18.39 1.30
C ILE A 231 -30.79 -17.40 2.37
N SER A 232 -30.60 -17.74 3.66
CA SER A 232 -30.87 -16.83 4.76
C SER A 232 -29.88 -15.66 4.78
N TYR A 233 -30.26 -14.57 5.45
CA TYR A 233 -29.38 -13.42 5.62
C TYR A 233 -28.04 -13.78 6.32
N GLU A 234 -28.08 -14.70 7.27
CA GLU A 234 -26.89 -15.22 7.96
C GLU A 234 -25.94 -15.98 7.01
N THR A 235 -26.52 -16.71 6.04
CA THR A 235 -25.72 -17.44 5.04
C THR A 235 -25.08 -16.49 4.01
N VAL A 236 -25.75 -15.37 3.69
CA VAL A 236 -25.20 -14.36 2.76
C VAL A 236 -23.85 -13.85 3.21
N THR A 237 -23.62 -13.66 4.50
CA THR A 237 -22.33 -13.17 5.05
C THR A 237 -21.15 -14.11 4.75
N ARG A 238 -21.42 -15.37 4.41
CA ARG A 238 -20.39 -16.33 4.00
C ARG A 238 -20.11 -16.33 2.50
N GLU A 239 -21.02 -15.80 1.69
CA GLU A 239 -20.93 -15.77 0.24
C GLU A 239 -20.60 -14.38 -0.32
N VAL A 240 -20.86 -13.32 0.46
CA VAL A 240 -20.66 -11.91 0.07
C VAL A 240 -19.69 -11.26 1.04
N CYS A 241 -18.57 -10.74 0.52
CA CYS A 241 -17.61 -9.94 1.26
C CYS A 241 -17.78 -8.47 0.88
N LEU A 242 -17.90 -7.60 1.88
CA LEU A 242 -17.89 -6.14 1.70
C LEU A 242 -16.54 -5.61 2.18
N LEU A 243 -15.88 -4.84 1.33
CA LEU A 243 -14.58 -4.23 1.63
C LEU A 243 -14.73 -2.71 1.51
N ALA A 244 -14.06 -1.97 2.40
CA ALA A 244 -13.97 -0.52 2.36
C ALA A 244 -12.56 -0.10 2.76
N PRO A 245 -12.00 0.99 2.20
CA PRO A 245 -10.68 1.50 2.58
C PRO A 245 -10.65 2.07 4.00
N THR A 246 -11.82 2.49 4.52
CA THR A 246 -12.01 2.97 5.89
C THR A 246 -13.21 2.25 6.51
N GLY A 247 -13.04 1.77 7.74
CA GLY A 247 -14.09 1.10 8.51
C GLY A 247 -15.05 2.08 9.17
#